data_6b02db9a1fa1a5934348db96d6027c2a
#
_entry.id   6b02db9a1fa1a5934348db96d6027c2a
#
_cell.length_a   1.000
_cell.length_b   1.000
_cell.length_c   1.000
_cell.angle_alpha   90.00
_cell.angle_beta   90.00
_cell.angle_gamma   90.00
#
_symmetry.space_group_name_H-M   'P 1'
#
loop_
_entity.id
_entity.type
_entity.pdbx_description
1 polymer ?
#
loop_
_entity_poly.entity_id
_entity_poly.type
_entity_poly.pdbx_seq_one_letter_code
_entity_poly.pdbx_strand_id
1 'polypeptide(L)'
;WSPSFLIRSHGLNLQQAGFLVGVVGGTGATIGTLTCGILTDRMARRDAGWQIGVPLLGTLISIPFALAYFLWPQGTAFNIGGIAIPQAFLFYSVFGFFGVWWATPCLSAITHLFPATRLAQATSIFLMSMTLLGVGIGPLLVGMLSDFYVKGMGAESLRYALASSVSMLALASVFLALALPRYRQQIKNPAVLPAPIQTATA
;
A
#
# COMPACT_ATOMS: atom_id res chain seq x y z
N TRP A 1 -10.67 -4.42 -5.63
CA TRP A 1 -11.41 -3.62 -6.63
C TRP A 1 -10.78 -3.61 -8.04
N SER A 2 -9.48 -3.90 -8.21
CA SER A 2 -8.84 -3.90 -9.53
C SER A 2 -9.51 -4.82 -10.57
N PRO A 3 -9.93 -6.08 -10.25
CA PRO A 3 -10.68 -6.87 -11.22
C PRO A 3 -12.02 -6.23 -11.59
N SER A 4 -12.77 -5.71 -10.61
CA SER A 4 -14.06 -5.03 -10.85
C SER A 4 -13.90 -3.79 -11.70
N PHE A 5 -12.82 -3.03 -11.51
CA PHE A 5 -12.48 -1.87 -12.33
C PHE A 5 -12.19 -2.28 -13.78
N LEU A 6 -11.37 -3.30 -14.00
CA LEU A 6 -11.05 -3.81 -15.35
C LEU A 6 -12.29 -4.31 -16.09
N ILE A 7 -13.20 -5.00 -15.39
CA ILE A 7 -14.45 -5.49 -15.97
C ILE A 7 -15.37 -4.32 -16.34
N ARG A 8 -15.60 -3.38 -15.42
CA ARG A 8 -16.57 -2.28 -15.61
C ARG A 8 -16.05 -1.21 -16.55
N SER A 9 -14.76 -0.83 -16.46
CA SER A 9 -14.21 0.30 -17.21
C SER A 9 -13.53 -0.11 -18.51
N HIS A 10 -13.04 -1.35 -18.62
CA HIS A 10 -12.31 -1.83 -19.81
C HIS A 10 -12.97 -3.00 -20.51
N GLY A 11 -14.13 -3.48 -20.05
CA GLY A 11 -14.91 -4.52 -20.71
C GLY A 11 -14.27 -5.92 -20.72
N LEU A 12 -13.29 -6.16 -19.84
CA LEU A 12 -12.65 -7.49 -19.72
C LEU A 12 -13.63 -8.48 -19.08
N ASN A 13 -13.52 -9.75 -19.47
CA ASN A 13 -14.24 -10.80 -18.77
C ASN A 13 -13.56 -11.11 -17.40
N LEU A 14 -14.29 -11.80 -16.51
CA LEU A 14 -13.81 -12.12 -15.16
C LEU A 14 -12.50 -12.92 -15.18
N GLN A 15 -12.36 -13.86 -16.11
CA GLN A 15 -11.18 -14.71 -16.22
C GLN A 15 -9.95 -13.89 -16.66
N GLN A 16 -10.09 -13.01 -17.66
CA GLN A 16 -9.03 -12.15 -18.12
C GLN A 16 -8.58 -11.14 -17.04
N ALA A 17 -9.55 -10.49 -16.39
CA ALA A 17 -9.27 -9.56 -15.31
C ALA A 17 -8.59 -10.26 -14.12
N GLY A 18 -9.06 -11.43 -13.73
CA GLY A 18 -8.46 -12.23 -12.66
C GLY A 18 -7.04 -12.70 -13.00
N PHE A 19 -6.82 -13.18 -14.22
CA PHE A 19 -5.50 -13.60 -14.69
C PHE A 19 -4.50 -12.44 -14.70
N LEU A 20 -4.87 -11.32 -15.30
CA LEU A 20 -3.99 -10.14 -15.35
C LEU A 20 -3.63 -9.63 -13.95
N VAL A 21 -4.62 -9.42 -13.08
CA VAL A 21 -4.39 -8.93 -11.72
C VAL A 21 -3.61 -9.94 -10.89
N GLY A 22 -3.93 -11.24 -11.02
CA GLY A 22 -3.25 -12.31 -10.29
C GLY A 22 -1.79 -12.46 -10.71
N VAL A 23 -1.52 -12.59 -12.01
CA VAL A 23 -0.16 -12.81 -12.51
C VAL A 23 0.69 -11.55 -12.39
N VAL A 24 0.24 -10.43 -12.95
CA VAL A 24 1.08 -9.21 -12.96
C VAL A 24 1.09 -8.53 -11.60
N GLY A 25 -0.07 -8.46 -10.92
CA GLY A 25 -0.14 -7.91 -9.57
C GLY A 25 0.61 -8.77 -8.56
N GLY A 26 0.46 -10.09 -8.62
CA GLY A 26 1.14 -11.02 -7.74
C GLY A 26 2.66 -11.03 -7.93
N THR A 27 3.14 -11.12 -9.19
CA THR A 27 4.58 -11.07 -9.49
C THR A 27 5.17 -9.71 -9.15
N GLY A 28 4.48 -8.61 -9.51
CA GLY A 28 4.89 -7.25 -9.17
C GLY A 28 5.01 -7.03 -7.66
N ALA A 29 4.01 -7.47 -6.89
CA ALA A 29 4.04 -7.38 -5.43
C ALA A 29 5.17 -8.23 -4.82
N THR A 30 5.39 -9.46 -5.33
CA THR A 30 6.47 -10.33 -4.83
C THR A 30 7.84 -9.70 -5.06
N ILE A 31 8.13 -9.26 -6.29
CA ILE A 31 9.39 -8.61 -6.63
C ILE A 31 9.51 -7.28 -5.85
N GLY A 32 8.42 -6.52 -5.73
CA GLY A 32 8.36 -5.28 -4.97
C GLY A 32 8.71 -5.48 -3.49
N THR A 33 8.15 -6.50 -2.85
CA THR A 33 8.43 -6.83 -1.43
C THR A 33 9.89 -7.23 -1.22
N LEU A 34 10.45 -8.09 -2.09
CA LEU A 34 11.86 -8.49 -2.01
C LEU A 34 12.79 -7.30 -2.22
N THR A 35 12.52 -6.48 -3.24
CA THR A 35 13.32 -5.29 -3.53
C THR A 35 13.26 -4.29 -2.38
N CYS A 36 12.06 -4.07 -1.83
CA CYS A 36 11.84 -3.21 -0.67
C CYS A 36 12.64 -3.68 0.54
N GLY A 37 12.60 -4.98 0.86
CA GLY A 37 13.34 -5.56 1.98
C GLY A 37 14.84 -5.33 1.83
N ILE A 38 15.42 -5.72 0.68
CA ILE A 38 16.85 -5.54 0.39
C ILE A 38 17.26 -4.07 0.45
N LEU A 39 16.44 -3.18 -0.13
CA LEU A 39 16.71 -1.74 -0.13
C LEU A 39 16.68 -1.16 1.28
N THR A 40 15.64 -1.53 2.05
CA THR A 40 15.49 -1.09 3.45
C THR A 40 16.67 -1.53 4.30
N ASP A 41 17.08 -2.81 4.21
CA ASP A 41 18.20 -3.33 4.98
C ASP A 41 19.52 -2.61 4.65
N ARG A 42 19.78 -2.36 3.35
CA ARG A 42 20.97 -1.62 2.93
C ARG A 42 20.97 -0.17 3.42
N MET A 43 19.84 0.51 3.30
CA MET A 43 19.73 1.92 3.66
C MET A 43 19.66 2.12 5.18
N ALA A 44 19.00 1.23 5.91
CA ALA A 44 18.87 1.27 7.36
C ALA A 44 20.23 1.03 8.08
N ARG A 45 21.19 0.32 7.44
CA ARG A 45 22.56 0.22 7.96
C ARG A 45 23.28 1.57 8.05
N ARG A 46 22.91 2.55 7.22
CA ARG A 46 23.48 3.91 7.23
C ARG A 46 22.68 4.86 8.15
N ASP A 47 21.36 4.78 8.09
CA ASP A 47 20.44 5.56 8.89
C ASP A 47 19.14 4.77 9.11
N ALA A 48 18.87 4.42 10.37
CA ALA A 48 17.67 3.68 10.77
C ALA A 48 16.35 4.35 10.31
N GLY A 49 16.37 5.67 10.08
CA GLY A 49 15.21 6.41 9.54
C GLY A 49 14.70 5.87 8.20
N TRP A 50 15.52 5.14 7.44
CA TRP A 50 15.08 4.54 6.17
C TRP A 50 14.05 3.44 6.32
N GLN A 51 13.82 2.91 7.53
CA GLN A 51 12.68 2.02 7.78
C GLN A 51 11.33 2.73 7.63
N ILE A 52 11.32 4.05 7.79
CA ILE A 52 10.15 4.89 7.48
C ILE A 52 10.33 5.58 6.11
N GLY A 53 11.56 5.89 5.72
CA GLY A 53 11.88 6.55 4.45
C GLY A 53 11.54 5.70 3.22
N VAL A 54 11.79 4.40 3.23
CA VAL A 54 11.47 3.51 2.10
C VAL A 54 9.96 3.37 1.89
N PRO A 55 9.12 3.12 2.90
CA PRO A 55 7.66 3.23 2.78
C PRO A 55 7.18 4.57 2.22
N LEU A 56 7.74 5.67 2.71
CA LEU A 56 7.40 7.01 2.22
C LEU A 56 7.69 7.16 0.74
N LEU A 57 8.89 6.75 0.27
CA LEU A 57 9.24 6.78 -1.15
C LEU A 57 8.30 5.89 -1.98
N GLY A 58 8.05 4.65 -1.53
CA GLY A 58 7.14 3.73 -2.21
C GLY A 58 5.74 4.32 -2.36
N THR A 59 5.21 4.90 -1.29
CA THR A 59 3.88 5.52 -1.30
C THR A 59 3.84 6.74 -2.23
N LEU A 60 4.83 7.63 -2.18
CA LEU A 60 4.91 8.81 -3.05
C LEU A 60 4.99 8.44 -4.53
N ILE A 61 5.80 7.43 -4.88
CA ILE A 61 5.91 6.95 -6.26
C ILE A 61 4.59 6.28 -6.69
N SER A 62 3.92 5.55 -5.81
CA SER A 62 2.66 4.87 -6.12
C SER A 62 1.53 5.83 -6.48
N ILE A 63 1.48 7.05 -5.92
CA ILE A 63 0.39 8.01 -6.14
C ILE A 63 0.18 8.35 -7.63
N PRO A 64 1.17 8.86 -8.38
CA PRO A 64 0.97 9.22 -9.78
C PRO A 64 0.63 8.02 -10.66
N PHE A 65 1.21 6.84 -10.37
CA PHE A 65 0.92 5.63 -11.13
C PHE A 65 -0.47 5.06 -10.81
N ALA A 66 -0.94 5.18 -9.57
CA ALA A 66 -2.31 4.82 -9.20
C ALA A 66 -3.33 5.75 -9.89
N LEU A 67 -3.09 7.06 -9.88
CA LEU A 67 -3.93 8.03 -10.60
C LEU A 67 -3.93 7.76 -12.10
N ALA A 68 -2.76 7.53 -12.70
CA ALA A 68 -2.66 7.18 -14.11
C ALA A 68 -3.42 5.88 -14.43
N TYR A 69 -3.31 4.86 -13.58
CA TYR A 69 -4.05 3.60 -13.76
C TYR A 69 -5.56 3.80 -13.78
N PHE A 70 -6.12 4.55 -12.83
CA PHE A 70 -7.57 4.74 -12.72
C PHE A 70 -8.11 5.77 -13.72
N LEU A 71 -7.34 6.80 -14.07
CA LEU A 71 -7.80 7.90 -14.92
C LEU A 71 -7.41 7.76 -16.39
N TRP A 72 -6.65 6.69 -16.78
CA TRP A 72 -6.25 6.50 -18.16
C TRP A 72 -7.44 6.36 -19.10
N PRO A 73 -7.39 6.94 -20.31
CA PRO A 73 -8.48 6.85 -21.30
C PRO A 73 -8.88 5.41 -21.60
N GLN A 74 -10.17 5.17 -21.68
CA GLN A 74 -10.74 3.88 -22.05
C GLN A 74 -10.51 3.61 -23.55
N GLY A 75 -10.54 2.32 -23.94
CA GLY A 75 -10.44 1.93 -25.36
C GLY A 75 -9.01 1.83 -25.90
N THR A 76 -8.00 2.20 -25.12
CA THR A 76 -6.60 2.00 -25.50
C THR A 76 -6.09 0.64 -25.00
N ALA A 77 -5.77 -0.28 -25.90
CA ALA A 77 -5.30 -1.62 -25.54
C ALA A 77 -4.18 -2.10 -26.45
N PHE A 78 -3.31 -2.94 -25.90
CA PHE A 78 -2.33 -3.73 -26.64
C PHE A 78 -2.90 -5.14 -26.84
N ASN A 79 -2.79 -5.70 -28.05
CA ASN A 79 -3.16 -7.08 -28.32
C ASN A 79 -1.92 -7.98 -28.17
N ILE A 80 -1.89 -8.78 -27.13
CA ILE A 80 -0.82 -9.76 -26.89
C ILE A 80 -1.47 -11.16 -26.78
N GLY A 81 -1.14 -12.04 -27.74
CA GLY A 81 -1.65 -13.41 -27.74
C GLY A 81 -3.18 -13.54 -27.80
N GLY A 82 -3.87 -12.58 -28.45
CA GLY A 82 -5.34 -12.58 -28.57
C GLY A 82 -6.07 -11.97 -27.34
N ILE A 83 -5.34 -11.48 -26.36
CA ILE A 83 -5.91 -10.79 -25.19
C ILE A 83 -5.66 -9.28 -25.36
N ALA A 84 -6.73 -8.48 -25.31
CA ALA A 84 -6.64 -7.03 -25.29
C ALA A 84 -6.26 -6.57 -23.88
N ILE A 85 -5.01 -6.15 -23.69
CA ILE A 85 -4.51 -5.64 -22.41
C ILE A 85 -4.64 -4.11 -22.41
N PRO A 86 -5.46 -3.52 -21.50
CA PRO A 86 -5.58 -2.07 -21.41
C PRO A 86 -4.21 -1.40 -21.15
N GLN A 87 -3.92 -0.30 -21.82
CA GLN A 87 -2.66 0.45 -21.60
C GLN A 87 -2.54 0.93 -20.15
N ALA A 88 -3.65 1.25 -19.50
CA ALA A 88 -3.72 1.55 -18.07
C ALA A 88 -3.01 0.51 -17.20
N PHE A 89 -2.98 -0.75 -17.64
CA PHE A 89 -2.40 -1.86 -16.89
C PHE A 89 -0.87 -1.77 -16.75
N LEU A 90 -0.18 -1.03 -17.60
CA LEU A 90 1.25 -0.71 -17.42
C LEU A 90 1.47 0.08 -16.12
N PHE A 91 0.60 1.04 -15.84
CA PHE A 91 0.66 1.82 -14.61
C PHE A 91 0.30 0.98 -13.37
N TYR A 92 -0.62 0.01 -13.53
CA TYR A 92 -0.94 -0.96 -12.49
C TYR A 92 0.28 -1.78 -12.06
N SER A 93 1.13 -2.18 -13.00
CA SER A 93 2.34 -2.96 -12.70
C SER A 93 3.31 -2.17 -11.82
N VAL A 94 3.52 -0.90 -12.12
CA VAL A 94 4.37 0.00 -11.33
C VAL A 94 3.73 0.32 -9.97
N PHE A 95 2.44 0.64 -9.98
CA PHE A 95 1.67 0.86 -8.75
C PHE A 95 1.70 -0.36 -7.82
N GLY A 96 1.51 -1.57 -8.37
CA GLY A 96 1.55 -2.81 -7.60
C GLY A 96 2.93 -3.12 -7.02
N PHE A 97 4.00 -2.81 -7.77
CA PHE A 97 5.37 -2.97 -7.31
C PHE A 97 5.70 -2.06 -6.12
N PHE A 98 5.41 -0.77 -6.22
CA PHE A 98 5.70 0.20 -5.16
C PHE A 98 4.66 0.21 -4.03
N GLY A 99 3.42 -0.15 -4.32
CA GLY A 99 2.31 -0.13 -3.37
C GLY A 99 2.47 -1.07 -2.17
N VAL A 100 3.33 -2.07 -2.27
CA VAL A 100 3.63 -3.03 -1.17
C VAL A 100 4.84 -2.61 -0.31
N TRP A 101 5.54 -1.52 -0.66
CA TRP A 101 6.78 -1.11 0.01
C TRP A 101 6.63 -0.65 1.45
N TRP A 102 5.42 -0.54 1.95
CA TRP A 102 5.15 -0.19 3.34
C TRP A 102 5.22 -1.38 4.30
N ALA A 103 4.87 -2.60 3.84
CA ALA A 103 4.59 -3.74 4.71
C ALA A 103 5.82 -4.20 5.50
N THR A 104 6.89 -4.60 4.81
CA THR A 104 8.11 -5.15 5.44
C THR A 104 8.81 -4.12 6.33
N PRO A 105 9.07 -2.87 5.88
CA PRO A 105 9.78 -1.90 6.71
C PRO A 105 8.98 -1.43 7.92
N CYS A 106 7.65 -1.29 7.82
CA CYS A 106 6.82 -0.90 8.95
C CYS A 106 6.81 -1.98 10.04
N LEU A 107 6.74 -3.26 9.65
CA LEU A 107 6.87 -4.37 10.61
C LEU A 107 8.27 -4.40 11.25
N SER A 108 9.32 -4.19 10.47
CA SER A 108 10.68 -4.08 11.00
C SER A 108 10.84 -2.87 11.94
N ALA A 109 10.24 -1.72 11.65
CA ALA A 109 10.28 -0.56 12.53
C ALA A 109 9.69 -0.86 13.92
N ILE A 110 8.64 -1.68 14.02
CA ILE A 110 8.05 -2.10 15.30
C ILE A 110 9.07 -2.86 16.14
N THR A 111 9.87 -3.74 15.53
CA THR A 111 10.88 -4.53 16.27
C THR A 111 11.96 -3.68 16.90
N HIS A 112 12.23 -2.50 16.36
CA HIS A 112 13.21 -1.56 16.92
C HIS A 112 12.62 -0.60 17.96
N LEU A 113 11.28 -0.43 17.97
CA LEU A 113 10.61 0.49 18.90
C LEU A 113 10.17 -0.20 20.21
N PHE A 114 9.97 -1.51 20.19
CA PHE A 114 9.41 -2.23 21.33
C PHE A 114 10.38 -3.31 21.86
N PRO A 115 10.49 -3.50 23.18
CA PRO A 115 11.25 -4.59 23.76
C PRO A 115 10.61 -5.95 23.44
N ALA A 116 11.41 -7.02 23.44
CA ALA A 116 10.97 -8.38 23.10
C ALA A 116 9.72 -8.84 23.89
N THR A 117 9.58 -8.40 25.15
CA THR A 117 8.44 -8.73 26.01
C THR A 117 7.11 -8.13 25.56
N ARG A 118 7.12 -7.04 24.78
CA ARG A 118 5.93 -6.35 24.27
C ARG A 118 5.78 -6.42 22.76
N LEU A 119 6.74 -7.03 22.08
CA LEU A 119 6.78 -7.07 20.62
C LEU A 119 5.55 -7.76 20.03
N ALA A 120 5.13 -8.90 20.61
CA ALA A 120 3.96 -9.63 20.16
C ALA A 120 2.68 -8.78 20.26
N GLN A 121 2.49 -8.04 21.38
CA GLN A 121 1.34 -7.16 21.57
C GLN A 121 1.36 -6.01 20.54
N ALA A 122 2.49 -5.33 20.36
CA ALA A 122 2.62 -4.22 19.42
C ALA A 122 2.34 -4.68 17.98
N THR A 123 2.89 -5.82 17.58
CA THR A 123 2.66 -6.39 16.25
C THR A 123 1.20 -6.80 16.05
N SER A 124 0.57 -7.42 17.07
CA SER A 124 -0.85 -7.80 17.02
C SER A 124 -1.77 -6.59 16.87
N ILE A 125 -1.53 -5.51 17.62
CA ILE A 125 -2.29 -4.26 17.51
C ILE A 125 -2.12 -3.64 16.12
N PHE A 126 -0.90 -3.63 15.59
CA PHE A 126 -0.63 -3.14 14.24
C PHE A 126 -1.37 -3.95 13.17
N LEU A 127 -1.27 -5.29 13.21
CA LEU A 127 -1.96 -6.16 12.26
C LEU A 127 -3.48 -6.08 12.38
N MET A 128 -4.01 -6.00 13.61
CA MET A 128 -5.44 -5.81 13.85
C MET A 128 -5.92 -4.49 13.26
N SER A 129 -5.21 -3.39 13.52
CA SER A 129 -5.54 -2.07 12.95
C SER A 129 -5.50 -2.08 11.44
N MET A 130 -4.47 -2.69 10.84
CA MET A 130 -4.32 -2.85 9.40
C MET A 130 -5.48 -3.66 8.80
N THR A 131 -5.85 -4.78 9.42
CA THR A 131 -6.93 -5.62 8.92
C THR A 131 -8.28 -4.93 9.06
N LEU A 132 -8.57 -4.34 10.22
CA LEU A 132 -9.86 -3.70 10.48
C LEU A 132 -10.05 -2.45 9.60
N LEU A 133 -9.07 -1.57 9.56
CA LEU A 133 -9.16 -0.30 8.80
C LEU A 133 -8.91 -0.53 7.31
N GLY A 134 -7.89 -1.31 6.94
CA GLY A 134 -7.52 -1.52 5.54
C GLY A 134 -8.45 -2.49 4.82
N VAL A 135 -8.60 -3.71 5.34
CA VAL A 135 -9.38 -4.76 4.67
C VAL A 135 -10.88 -4.64 4.97
N GLY A 136 -11.24 -4.20 6.19
CA GLY A 136 -12.64 -4.03 6.60
C GLY A 136 -13.25 -2.73 6.05
N ILE A 137 -12.74 -1.60 6.50
CA ILE A 137 -13.32 -0.28 6.18
C ILE A 137 -12.96 0.18 4.76
N GLY A 138 -11.76 -0.15 4.26
CA GLY A 138 -11.28 0.29 2.95
C GLY A 138 -12.25 -0.01 1.80
N PRO A 139 -12.63 -1.27 1.56
CA PRO A 139 -13.60 -1.63 0.51
C PRO A 139 -14.98 -1.01 0.70
N LEU A 140 -15.42 -0.84 1.95
CA LEU A 140 -16.69 -0.19 2.26
C LEU A 140 -16.67 1.28 1.83
N LEU A 141 -15.60 2.01 2.15
CA LEU A 141 -15.45 3.41 1.74
C LEU A 141 -15.45 3.57 0.22
N VAL A 142 -14.74 2.70 -0.52
CA VAL A 142 -14.74 2.71 -1.99
C VAL A 142 -16.15 2.44 -2.54
N GLY A 143 -16.90 1.49 -1.94
CA GLY A 143 -18.29 1.22 -2.31
C GLY A 143 -19.18 2.45 -2.10
N MET A 144 -19.15 3.06 -0.92
CA MET A 144 -19.93 4.25 -0.59
C MET A 144 -19.58 5.45 -1.51
N LEU A 145 -18.30 5.66 -1.81
CA LEU A 145 -17.87 6.69 -2.77
C LEU A 145 -18.38 6.40 -4.18
N SER A 146 -18.33 5.13 -4.61
CA SER A 146 -18.89 4.72 -5.91
C SER A 146 -20.37 5.01 -5.99
N ASP A 147 -21.15 4.68 -4.95
CA ASP A 147 -22.60 4.94 -4.89
C ASP A 147 -22.90 6.45 -4.88
N PHE A 148 -22.09 7.23 -4.19
CA PHE A 148 -22.20 8.69 -4.20
C PHE A 148 -21.98 9.27 -5.60
N TYR A 149 -20.97 8.77 -6.33
CA TYR A 149 -20.66 9.24 -7.69
C TYR A 149 -21.63 8.72 -8.77
N VAL A 150 -22.42 7.69 -8.52
CA VAL A 150 -23.37 7.13 -9.51
C VAL A 150 -24.32 8.21 -10.06
N LYS A 151 -24.81 9.11 -9.21
CA LYS A 151 -25.77 10.17 -9.59
C LYS A 151 -25.21 11.15 -10.65
N GLY A 152 -23.89 11.39 -10.65
CA GLY A 152 -23.26 12.33 -11.57
C GLY A 152 -22.47 11.68 -12.71
N MET A 153 -21.92 10.49 -12.48
CA MET A 153 -20.94 9.85 -13.38
C MET A 153 -21.38 8.47 -13.88
N GLY A 154 -22.52 7.96 -13.44
CA GLY A 154 -23.12 6.71 -13.94
C GLY A 154 -22.15 5.53 -13.88
N ALA A 155 -21.89 4.89 -15.02
CA ALA A 155 -21.04 3.70 -15.12
C ALA A 155 -19.57 3.95 -14.70
N GLU A 156 -19.08 5.18 -14.76
CA GLU A 156 -17.70 5.53 -14.38
C GLU A 156 -17.53 5.82 -12.88
N SER A 157 -18.57 5.74 -12.08
CA SER A 157 -18.57 6.02 -10.65
C SER A 157 -17.45 5.27 -9.88
N LEU A 158 -17.25 4.00 -10.18
CA LEU A 158 -16.21 3.19 -9.56
C LEU A 158 -14.80 3.71 -9.89
N ARG A 159 -14.57 4.16 -11.11
CA ARG A 159 -13.30 4.75 -11.57
C ARG A 159 -12.93 5.97 -10.75
N TYR A 160 -13.88 6.90 -10.57
CA TYR A 160 -13.66 8.11 -9.79
C TYR A 160 -13.59 7.83 -8.29
N ALA A 161 -14.33 6.85 -7.78
CA ALA A 161 -14.22 6.41 -6.39
C ALA A 161 -12.82 5.87 -6.07
N LEU A 162 -12.26 5.04 -6.96
CA LEU A 162 -10.91 4.52 -6.83
C LEU A 162 -9.85 5.62 -6.97
N ALA A 163 -10.00 6.53 -7.94
CA ALA A 163 -9.11 7.68 -8.07
C ALA A 163 -9.14 8.58 -6.81
N SER A 164 -10.32 8.83 -6.25
CA SER A 164 -10.47 9.58 -5.00
C SER A 164 -9.83 8.87 -3.82
N SER A 165 -9.87 7.53 -3.77
CA SER A 165 -9.24 6.75 -2.70
C SER A 165 -7.71 6.89 -2.69
N VAL A 166 -7.08 7.32 -3.79
CA VAL A 166 -5.63 7.62 -3.84
C VAL A 166 -5.25 8.77 -2.89
N SER A 167 -6.22 9.65 -2.53
CA SER A 167 -6.00 10.67 -1.49
C SER A 167 -5.58 10.07 -0.14
N MET A 168 -5.98 8.83 0.16
CA MET A 168 -5.55 8.12 1.37
C MET A 168 -4.06 7.77 1.33
N LEU A 169 -3.49 7.51 0.14
CA LEU A 169 -2.04 7.33 -0.01
C LEU A 169 -1.29 8.65 0.23
N ALA A 170 -1.84 9.77 -0.23
CA ALA A 170 -1.28 11.08 0.06
C ALA A 170 -1.30 11.38 1.57
N LEU A 171 -2.43 11.09 2.24
CA LEU A 171 -2.54 11.23 3.69
C LEU A 171 -1.54 10.31 4.41
N ALA A 172 -1.40 9.06 3.99
CA ALA A 172 -0.41 8.13 4.54
C ALA A 172 1.02 8.65 4.37
N SER A 173 1.34 9.26 3.20
CA SER A 173 2.65 9.87 2.95
C SER A 173 2.94 11.02 3.92
N VAL A 174 1.95 11.84 4.23
CA VAL A 174 2.08 12.92 5.23
C VAL A 174 2.39 12.33 6.61
N PHE A 175 1.64 11.32 7.05
CA PHE A 175 1.90 10.67 8.34
C PHE A 175 3.28 10.01 8.40
N LEU A 176 3.72 9.34 7.34
CA LEU A 176 5.06 8.76 7.25
C LEU A 176 6.15 9.84 7.30
N ALA A 177 5.95 10.96 6.60
CA ALA A 177 6.88 12.09 6.62
C ALA A 177 6.98 12.72 8.03
N LEU A 178 5.86 12.85 8.75
CA LEU A 178 5.84 13.33 10.14
C LEU A 178 6.41 12.32 11.12
N ALA A 179 6.26 11.03 10.86
CA ALA A 179 6.81 9.96 11.70
C ALA A 179 8.34 9.83 11.58
N LEU A 180 8.91 10.11 10.41
CA LEU A 180 10.32 9.93 10.10
C LEU A 180 11.28 10.64 11.09
N PRO A 181 11.15 11.95 11.40
CA PRO A 181 12.03 12.62 12.34
C PRO A 181 11.85 12.09 13.77
N ARG A 182 10.62 11.78 14.18
CA ARG A 182 10.33 11.22 15.50
C ARG A 182 10.95 9.84 15.67
N TYR A 183 10.83 9.00 14.67
CA TYR A 183 11.43 7.66 14.64
C TYR A 183 12.96 7.73 14.77
N ARG A 184 13.63 8.63 14.02
CA ARG A 184 15.06 8.85 14.12
C ARG A 184 15.49 9.29 15.53
N GLN A 185 14.73 10.16 16.18
CA GLN A 185 15.01 10.62 17.54
C GLN A 185 14.89 9.48 18.55
N GLN A 186 13.84 8.66 18.44
CA GLN A 186 13.63 7.53 19.36
C GLN A 186 14.73 6.46 19.25
N ILE A 187 15.18 6.14 18.04
CA ILE A 187 16.28 5.18 17.85
C ILE A 187 17.60 5.72 18.40
N LYS A 188 17.85 7.03 18.27
CA LYS A 188 19.10 7.65 18.82
C LYS A 188 19.09 7.76 20.35
N ASN A 189 17.91 7.89 20.96
CA ASN A 189 17.74 8.04 22.42
C ASN A 189 16.86 6.91 23.00
N PRO A 190 17.38 5.70 23.16
CA PRO A 190 16.61 4.55 23.66
C PRO A 190 16.13 4.72 25.11
N ALA A 191 16.64 5.71 25.86
CA ALA A 191 16.21 6.01 27.23
C ALA A 191 14.75 6.50 27.35
N VAL A 192 14.07 6.79 26.22
CA VAL A 192 12.64 7.17 26.19
C VAL A 192 11.73 5.94 26.12
N LEU A 193 12.27 4.74 25.88
CA LEU A 193 11.50 3.51 25.93
C LEU A 193 11.13 3.22 27.39
N PRO A 194 9.85 2.96 27.72
CA PRO A 194 9.45 2.61 29.08
C PRO A 194 10.25 1.38 29.54
N ALA A 195 10.90 1.52 30.70
CA ALA A 195 11.68 0.45 31.30
C ALA A 195 10.89 -0.87 31.33
N PRO A 196 11.55 -2.03 31.10
CA PRO A 196 10.86 -3.30 31.23
C PRO A 196 10.25 -3.38 32.61
N ILE A 197 8.96 -3.77 32.67
CA ILE A 197 8.30 -4.02 33.97
C ILE A 197 9.13 -5.12 34.63
N GLN A 198 9.87 -4.77 35.67
CA GLN A 198 10.49 -5.77 36.51
C GLN A 198 9.33 -6.59 37.10
N THR A 199 9.15 -7.81 36.57
CA THR A 199 8.29 -8.79 37.25
C THR A 199 8.94 -9.02 38.61
N ALA A 200 8.35 -8.42 39.64
CA ALA A 200 8.69 -8.80 41.02
C ALA A 200 8.43 -10.32 41.14
N THR A 201 9.52 -11.05 41.16
CA THR A 201 9.52 -12.46 41.54
C THR A 201 9.15 -12.48 43.03
N ALA A 202 7.89 -12.78 43.31
CA ALA A 202 7.43 -13.22 44.61
C ALA A 202 7.44 -14.74 44.62
#